data_a0486417177be00b3912d3804b783f8f
#
_entry.id   a0486417177be00b3912d3804b783f8f
#
_cell.length_a   1.000
_cell.length_b   1.000
_cell.length_c   1.000
_cell.angle_alpha   90.00
_cell.angle_beta   90.00
_cell.angle_gamma   90.00
#
_symmetry.space_group_name_H-M   'P 1'
#
loop_
_entity.id
_entity.type
_entity.pdbx_description
1 polymer ?
#
loop_
_entity_poly.entity_id
_entity_poly.type
_entity_poly.pdbx_seq_one_letter_code
_entity_poly.pdbx_strand_id
1 'polypeptide(L)'
;MRPAEPPPRQPDAAYLAELRTVLQGFGVTHLGVADANVLQRAREALHHRLEHDLTDGMQFTFRNPERSTDPQAAVKGARSVLVAARPYLLDPPEGQDESNPVSPTGRIARYAWADHYGPLREGLWAVAYQLRADGHRAVAFADDNSIVDREVAH
;
A
#
# COMPACT_ATOMS: atom_id res chain seq x y z
N MET A 1 30.85 -4.32 -25.74
CA MET A 1 30.65 -4.99 -24.45
C MET A 1 30.05 -3.95 -23.51
N ARG A 2 28.80 -4.12 -23.04
CA ARG A 2 28.24 -3.22 -22.04
C ARG A 2 29.02 -3.38 -20.73
N PRO A 3 29.41 -2.30 -20.05
CA PRO A 3 30.00 -2.42 -18.72
C PRO A 3 29.03 -3.15 -17.79
N ALA A 4 29.56 -3.99 -16.91
CA ALA A 4 28.73 -4.68 -15.93
C ALA A 4 28.04 -3.65 -15.05
N GLU A 5 26.72 -3.78 -14.93
CA GLU A 5 25.92 -2.93 -14.07
C GLU A 5 26.36 -3.14 -12.60
N PRO A 6 26.58 -2.09 -11.82
CA PRO A 6 27.01 -2.26 -10.43
C PRO A 6 25.96 -3.09 -9.66
N PRO A 7 26.39 -3.86 -8.65
CA PRO A 7 25.46 -4.62 -7.84
C PRO A 7 24.47 -3.69 -7.11
N PRO A 8 23.23 -4.13 -6.89
CA PRO A 8 22.24 -3.35 -6.16
C PRO A 8 22.74 -2.96 -4.77
N ARG A 9 22.40 -1.75 -4.33
CA ARG A 9 22.72 -1.28 -2.98
C ARG A 9 22.07 -2.19 -1.93
N GLN A 10 22.83 -2.59 -0.92
CA GLN A 10 22.32 -3.48 0.13
C GLN A 10 21.32 -2.72 1.05
N PRO A 11 20.16 -3.33 1.37
CA PRO A 11 19.15 -2.72 2.24
C PRO A 11 19.56 -2.85 3.71
N ASP A 12 20.28 -1.87 4.23
CA ASP A 12 20.63 -1.73 5.64
C ASP A 12 19.72 -0.72 6.37
N ALA A 13 19.96 -0.55 7.67
CA ALA A 13 19.18 0.38 8.50
C ALA A 13 19.33 1.85 8.05
N ALA A 14 20.52 2.24 7.56
CA ALA A 14 20.77 3.58 7.05
C ALA A 14 19.95 3.83 5.78
N TYR A 15 19.94 2.86 4.88
CA TYR A 15 19.13 2.95 3.66
C TYR A 15 17.63 3.06 3.95
N LEU A 16 17.12 2.28 4.90
CA LEU A 16 15.73 2.39 5.33
C LEU A 16 15.42 3.76 5.94
N ALA A 17 16.36 4.37 6.67
CA ALA A 17 16.20 5.72 7.20
C ALA A 17 16.14 6.77 6.08
N GLU A 18 16.94 6.63 5.03
CA GLU A 18 16.86 7.50 3.84
C GLU A 18 15.49 7.39 3.17
N LEU A 19 14.98 6.18 2.95
CA LEU A 19 13.64 5.96 2.36
C LEU A 19 12.52 6.54 3.24
N ARG A 20 12.64 6.44 4.56
CA ARG A 20 11.71 7.10 5.50
C ARG A 20 11.73 8.64 5.34
N THR A 21 12.91 9.22 5.18
CA THR A 21 13.05 10.67 4.96
C THR A 21 12.36 11.11 3.68
N VAL A 22 12.49 10.35 2.60
CA VAL A 22 11.76 10.60 1.34
C VAL A 22 10.26 10.59 1.59
N LEU A 23 9.75 9.55 2.27
CA LEU A 23 8.32 9.38 2.55
C LEU A 23 7.75 10.50 3.44
N GLN A 24 8.52 11.00 4.40
CA GLN A 24 8.10 12.10 5.29
C GLN A 24 7.76 13.37 4.51
N GLY A 25 8.43 13.64 3.40
CA GLY A 25 8.11 14.75 2.51
C GLY A 25 6.69 14.71 1.92
N PHE A 26 6.04 13.54 1.95
CA PHE A 26 4.67 13.30 1.49
C PHE A 26 3.68 13.07 2.66
N GLY A 27 4.11 13.34 3.90
CA GLY A 27 3.29 13.09 5.09
C GLY A 27 3.08 11.61 5.41
N VAL A 28 3.90 10.72 4.85
CA VAL A 28 3.91 9.30 5.17
C VAL A 28 4.79 9.09 6.40
N THR A 29 4.23 8.58 7.47
CA THR A 29 4.88 8.53 8.79
C THR A 29 5.41 7.17 9.18
N HIS A 30 4.94 6.11 8.51
CA HIS A 30 5.33 4.75 8.83
C HIS A 30 5.87 4.04 7.59
N LEU A 31 6.95 3.29 7.78
CA LEU A 31 7.54 2.39 6.80
C LEU A 31 7.93 1.10 7.50
N GLY A 32 7.33 0.00 7.10
CA GLY A 32 7.68 -1.36 7.48
C GLY A 32 8.28 -2.14 6.32
N VAL A 33 8.88 -3.28 6.64
CA VAL A 33 9.41 -4.23 5.66
C VAL A 33 8.86 -5.60 6.02
N ALA A 34 8.19 -6.23 5.05
CA ALA A 34 7.75 -7.62 5.12
C ALA A 34 8.52 -8.46 4.09
N ASP A 35 8.52 -9.78 4.27
CA ASP A 35 9.00 -10.68 3.22
C ASP A 35 8.01 -10.71 2.04
N ALA A 36 8.49 -11.21 0.88
CA ALA A 36 7.67 -11.35 -0.31
C ALA A 36 7.18 -12.79 -0.51
N ASN A 37 6.94 -13.50 0.58
CA ASN A 37 6.31 -14.82 0.53
C ASN A 37 4.83 -14.70 0.18
N VAL A 38 4.26 -15.81 -0.26
CA VAL A 38 2.81 -15.90 -0.49
C VAL A 38 2.05 -15.61 0.80
N LEU A 39 1.07 -14.71 0.73
CA LEU A 39 0.20 -14.33 1.84
C LEU A 39 -0.84 -15.44 2.09
N GLN A 40 -0.40 -16.53 2.69
CA GLN A 40 -1.15 -17.78 2.77
C GLN A 40 -2.50 -17.62 3.50
N ARG A 41 -2.52 -16.90 4.63
CA ARG A 41 -3.74 -16.62 5.39
C ARG A 41 -4.78 -15.87 4.55
N ALA A 42 -4.34 -14.86 3.80
CA ALA A 42 -5.23 -14.12 2.91
C ALA A 42 -5.73 -15.00 1.76
N ARG A 43 -4.86 -15.84 1.18
CA ARG A 43 -5.23 -16.76 0.11
C ARG A 43 -6.34 -17.72 0.55
N GLU A 44 -6.16 -18.36 1.68
CA GLU A 44 -7.17 -19.26 2.25
C GLU A 44 -8.49 -18.53 2.54
N ALA A 45 -8.42 -17.32 3.10
CA ALA A 45 -9.60 -16.51 3.36
C ALA A 45 -10.34 -16.08 2.08
N LEU A 46 -9.62 -15.76 1.00
CA LEU A 46 -10.23 -15.43 -0.29
C LEU A 46 -10.90 -16.66 -0.92
N HIS A 47 -10.26 -17.81 -0.91
CA HIS A 47 -10.86 -19.06 -1.40
C HIS A 47 -12.11 -19.43 -0.62
N HIS A 48 -12.03 -19.41 0.71
CA HIS A 48 -13.20 -19.68 1.57
C HIS A 48 -14.39 -18.78 1.21
N ARG A 49 -14.17 -17.48 0.98
CA ARG A 49 -15.24 -16.55 0.61
C ARG A 49 -15.81 -16.85 -0.78
N LEU A 50 -15.00 -17.24 -1.74
CA LEU A 50 -15.44 -17.63 -3.07
C LEU A 50 -16.26 -18.91 -3.03
N GLU A 51 -15.82 -19.93 -2.31
CA GLU A 51 -16.50 -21.22 -2.16
C GLU A 51 -17.87 -21.10 -1.49
N HIS A 52 -18.06 -20.09 -0.64
CA HIS A 52 -19.33 -19.86 0.08
C HIS A 52 -20.17 -18.71 -0.50
N ASP A 53 -19.82 -18.23 -1.70
CA ASP A 53 -20.53 -17.13 -2.39
C ASP A 53 -20.65 -15.83 -1.55
N LEU A 54 -19.63 -15.53 -0.74
CA LEU A 54 -19.60 -14.36 0.15
C LEU A 54 -19.06 -13.09 -0.53
N THR A 55 -18.93 -13.09 -1.84
CA THR A 55 -18.34 -11.98 -2.60
C THR A 55 -19.38 -11.12 -3.31
N ASP A 56 -20.62 -11.60 -3.42
CA ASP A 56 -21.74 -10.95 -4.14
C ASP A 56 -21.32 -10.41 -5.53
N GLY A 57 -20.54 -11.21 -6.26
CA GLY A 57 -20.03 -10.84 -7.59
C GLY A 57 -18.95 -9.76 -7.61
N MET A 58 -18.49 -9.26 -6.46
CA MET A 58 -17.36 -8.33 -6.39
C MET A 58 -16.09 -8.99 -6.92
N GLN A 59 -15.39 -8.29 -7.79
CA GLN A 59 -14.18 -8.84 -8.39
C GLN A 59 -12.92 -8.52 -7.61
N PHE A 60 -12.55 -7.28 -7.47
CA PHE A 60 -11.38 -6.84 -6.72
C PHE A 60 -10.25 -7.91 -6.62
N THR A 61 -9.73 -8.13 -5.42
CA THR A 61 -8.71 -9.16 -5.14
C THR A 61 -9.25 -10.60 -5.28
N PHE A 62 -10.58 -10.79 -5.23
CA PHE A 62 -11.23 -12.10 -5.41
C PHE A 62 -11.13 -12.66 -6.83
N ARG A 63 -10.93 -11.80 -7.83
CA ARG A 63 -10.88 -12.23 -9.23
C ARG A 63 -9.75 -13.24 -9.48
N ASN A 64 -8.64 -13.10 -8.81
CA ASN A 64 -7.50 -14.00 -8.91
C ASN A 64 -6.74 -14.05 -7.60
N PRO A 65 -7.20 -14.87 -6.62
CA PRO A 65 -6.56 -15.00 -5.31
C PRO A 65 -5.09 -15.38 -5.40
N GLU A 66 -4.73 -16.28 -6.34
CA GLU A 66 -3.35 -16.72 -6.52
C GLU A 66 -2.40 -15.57 -6.84
N ARG A 67 -2.87 -14.62 -7.65
CA ARG A 67 -2.10 -13.46 -8.02
C ARG A 67 -2.10 -12.39 -6.94
N SER A 68 -3.27 -12.07 -6.38
CA SER A 68 -3.42 -10.96 -5.42
C SER A 68 -2.77 -11.24 -4.07
N THR A 69 -2.44 -12.50 -3.77
CA THR A 69 -1.77 -12.93 -2.55
C THR A 69 -0.31 -13.33 -2.76
N ASP A 70 0.23 -13.13 -3.96
CA ASP A 70 1.63 -13.44 -4.27
C ASP A 70 2.39 -12.18 -4.72
N PRO A 71 3.20 -11.56 -3.84
CA PRO A 71 4.02 -10.42 -4.22
C PRO A 71 4.95 -10.69 -5.41
N GLN A 72 5.37 -11.93 -5.62
CA GLN A 72 6.24 -12.30 -6.74
C GLN A 72 5.49 -12.34 -8.08
N ALA A 73 4.16 -12.46 -8.07
CA ALA A 73 3.33 -12.30 -9.26
C ALA A 73 3.31 -10.84 -9.77
N ALA A 74 3.49 -9.87 -8.87
CA ALA A 74 3.62 -8.45 -9.22
C ALA A 74 5.04 -8.10 -9.66
N VAL A 75 6.06 -8.59 -8.94
CA VAL A 75 7.48 -8.34 -9.24
C VAL A 75 8.24 -9.65 -9.16
N LYS A 76 8.50 -10.26 -10.31
CA LYS A 76 9.21 -11.56 -10.37
C LYS A 76 10.54 -11.52 -9.62
N GLY A 77 10.68 -12.42 -8.63
CA GLY A 77 11.86 -12.51 -7.77
C GLY A 77 11.94 -11.42 -6.72
N ALA A 78 10.81 -10.78 -6.37
CA ALA A 78 10.73 -9.93 -5.19
C ALA A 78 11.12 -10.72 -3.93
N ARG A 79 11.87 -10.09 -3.04
CA ARG A 79 12.30 -10.68 -1.75
C ARG A 79 11.72 -9.93 -0.56
N SER A 80 11.27 -8.70 -0.78
CA SER A 80 10.71 -7.86 0.28
C SER A 80 9.56 -7.02 -0.27
N VAL A 81 8.64 -6.69 0.61
CA VAL A 81 7.58 -5.72 0.39
C VAL A 81 7.78 -4.57 1.37
N LEU A 82 7.89 -3.35 0.87
CA LEU A 82 7.89 -2.14 1.68
C LEU A 82 6.45 -1.69 1.87
N VAL A 83 6.03 -1.53 3.12
CA VAL A 83 4.67 -1.10 3.49
C VAL A 83 4.75 0.27 4.12
N ALA A 84 4.01 1.21 3.56
CA ALA A 84 3.98 2.58 4.05
C ALA A 84 2.56 2.99 4.44
N ALA A 85 2.44 3.78 5.52
CA ALA A 85 1.17 4.30 5.97
C ALA A 85 1.22 5.80 6.22
N ARG A 86 0.14 6.46 5.78
CA ARG A 86 -0.10 7.89 5.99
C ARG A 86 -1.32 8.08 6.89
N PRO A 87 -1.24 8.86 7.97
CA PRO A 87 -2.38 9.13 8.82
C PRO A 87 -3.41 9.98 8.07
N TYR A 88 -4.68 9.71 8.33
CA TYR A 88 -5.81 10.49 7.82
C TYR A 88 -6.61 11.20 8.93
N LEU A 89 -6.05 11.25 10.15
CA LEU A 89 -6.68 11.94 11.25
C LEU A 89 -6.52 13.46 11.05
N LEU A 90 -7.61 14.10 10.63
CA LEU A 90 -7.72 15.54 10.47
C LEU A 90 -8.71 16.11 11.48
N ASP A 91 -8.54 17.39 11.84
CA ASP A 91 -9.55 18.12 12.59
C ASP A 91 -10.80 18.31 11.72
N PRO A 92 -12.00 18.32 12.33
CA PRO A 92 -13.24 18.60 11.61
C PRO A 92 -13.13 19.93 10.87
N PRO A 93 -13.66 20.05 9.63
CA PRO A 93 -13.78 21.33 8.96
C PRO A 93 -14.57 22.33 9.84
N GLU A 94 -14.12 23.58 9.87
CA GLU A 94 -14.82 24.64 10.58
C GLU A 94 -16.26 24.79 10.04
N GLY A 95 -17.24 24.94 10.95
CA GLY A 95 -18.66 25.16 10.59
C GLY A 95 -19.48 23.90 10.38
N GLN A 96 -18.96 22.70 10.63
CA GLN A 96 -19.81 21.52 10.79
C GLN A 96 -20.52 21.57 12.17
N ASP A 97 -21.56 22.35 12.23
CA ASP A 97 -22.44 22.36 13.41
C ASP A 97 -23.30 21.08 13.43
N GLU A 98 -23.00 20.18 14.37
CA GLU A 98 -23.74 18.93 14.57
C GLU A 98 -25.18 19.19 15.09
N SER A 99 -25.56 20.43 15.34
CA SER A 99 -26.72 20.79 16.13
C SER A 99 -27.98 21.24 15.36
N ASN A 100 -28.03 21.04 14.02
CA ASN A 100 -29.28 21.39 13.31
C ASN A 100 -30.29 20.21 13.34
N PRO A 101 -31.29 20.21 14.23
CA PRO A 101 -32.22 19.10 14.38
C PRO A 101 -33.26 19.00 13.25
N VAL A 102 -33.24 19.91 12.28
CA VAL A 102 -34.31 20.06 11.26
C VAL A 102 -33.95 19.30 9.96
N SER A 103 -32.69 18.94 9.74
CA SER A 103 -32.26 18.22 8.53
C SER A 103 -31.62 16.89 8.88
N PRO A 104 -31.92 15.81 8.16
CA PRO A 104 -31.21 14.57 8.34
C PRO A 104 -29.71 14.78 8.03
N THR A 105 -28.87 14.51 9.03
CA THR A 105 -27.43 14.64 8.91
C THR A 105 -26.78 13.27 8.74
N GLY A 106 -25.79 13.16 7.86
CA GLY A 106 -24.93 12.00 7.70
C GLY A 106 -23.52 12.31 8.17
N ARG A 107 -22.79 11.29 8.66
CA ARG A 107 -21.37 11.41 8.96
C ARG A 107 -20.54 10.87 7.79
N ILE A 108 -19.68 11.72 7.27
CA ILE A 108 -18.67 11.30 6.28
C ILE A 108 -17.42 10.86 7.03
N ALA A 109 -16.91 9.68 6.69
CA ALA A 109 -15.69 9.16 7.30
C ALA A 109 -14.48 10.08 7.04
N ARG A 110 -13.62 10.26 8.04
CA ARG A 110 -12.50 11.21 8.00
C ARG A 110 -11.56 11.02 6.82
N TYR A 111 -11.33 9.78 6.39
CA TYR A 111 -10.47 9.49 5.24
C TYR A 111 -10.99 10.10 3.92
N ALA A 112 -12.29 10.44 3.85
CA ALA A 112 -12.91 11.05 2.69
C ALA A 112 -12.93 12.61 2.73
N TRP A 113 -12.39 13.23 3.79
CA TRP A 113 -12.38 14.68 3.93
C TRP A 113 -11.30 15.37 3.09
N ALA A 114 -10.25 14.63 2.73
CA ALA A 114 -9.16 15.12 1.90
C ALA A 114 -8.59 14.00 1.03
N ASP A 115 -7.83 14.36 -0.01
CA ASP A 115 -7.07 13.37 -0.78
C ASP A 115 -5.87 12.88 0.04
N HIS A 116 -6.01 11.68 0.61
CA HIS A 116 -4.91 10.98 1.29
C HIS A 116 -4.14 10.03 0.38
N TYR A 117 -4.78 9.58 -0.72
CA TYR A 117 -4.17 8.63 -1.66
C TYR A 117 -3.16 9.27 -2.58
N GLY A 118 -3.39 10.51 -3.03
CA GLY A 118 -2.46 11.24 -3.88
C GLY A 118 -1.07 11.31 -3.28
N PRO A 119 -0.89 11.97 -2.11
CA PRO A 119 0.42 12.05 -1.45
C PRO A 119 1.03 10.70 -1.09
N LEU A 120 0.23 9.71 -0.65
CA LEU A 120 0.73 8.36 -0.37
C LEU A 120 1.31 7.72 -1.64
N ARG A 121 0.59 7.82 -2.75
CA ARG A 121 1.01 7.28 -4.05
C ARG A 121 2.28 7.95 -4.55
N GLU A 122 2.36 9.26 -4.47
CA GLU A 122 3.55 10.03 -4.86
C GLU A 122 4.77 9.63 -4.03
N GLY A 123 4.63 9.51 -2.70
CA GLY A 123 5.70 9.06 -1.82
C GLY A 123 6.18 7.63 -2.14
N LEU A 124 5.25 6.71 -2.37
CA LEU A 124 5.60 5.33 -2.78
C LEU A 124 6.31 5.30 -4.13
N TRP A 125 5.89 6.11 -5.10
CA TRP A 125 6.59 6.20 -6.38
C TRP A 125 7.97 6.83 -6.23
N ALA A 126 8.14 7.86 -5.39
CA ALA A 126 9.47 8.44 -5.12
C ALA A 126 10.42 7.39 -4.56
N VAL A 127 9.97 6.58 -3.60
CA VAL A 127 10.75 5.45 -3.07
C VAL A 127 11.04 4.41 -4.16
N ALA A 128 10.06 4.05 -4.98
CA ALA A 128 10.25 3.10 -6.06
C ALA A 128 11.29 3.59 -7.11
N TYR A 129 11.30 4.88 -7.42
CA TYR A 129 12.30 5.48 -8.31
C TYR A 129 13.70 5.43 -7.69
N GLN A 130 13.85 5.74 -6.40
CA GLN A 130 15.14 5.64 -5.72
C GLN A 130 15.63 4.20 -5.70
N LEU A 131 14.80 3.24 -5.33
CA LEU A 131 15.14 1.82 -5.39
C LEU A 131 15.63 1.38 -6.77
N ARG A 132 14.98 1.86 -7.83
CA ARG A 132 15.40 1.55 -9.21
C ARG A 132 16.74 2.19 -9.56
N ALA A 133 16.99 3.41 -9.12
CA ALA A 133 18.26 4.08 -9.30
C ALA A 133 19.41 3.35 -8.60
N ASP A 134 19.10 2.70 -7.47
CA ASP A 134 20.03 1.90 -6.67
C ASP A 134 20.14 0.42 -7.15
N GLY A 135 19.62 0.11 -8.34
CA GLY A 135 19.77 -1.19 -9.01
C GLY A 135 18.70 -2.24 -8.63
N HIS A 136 17.66 -1.86 -7.88
CA HIS A 136 16.58 -2.78 -7.57
C HIS A 136 15.43 -2.71 -8.59
N ARG A 137 14.67 -3.79 -8.69
CA ARG A 137 13.35 -3.75 -9.34
C ARG A 137 12.31 -3.39 -8.28
N ALA A 138 11.52 -2.36 -8.54
CA ALA A 138 10.49 -1.92 -7.62
C ALA A 138 9.25 -1.44 -8.38
N VAL A 139 8.08 -1.70 -7.82
CA VAL A 139 6.77 -1.20 -8.28
C VAL A 139 6.03 -0.70 -7.06
N ALA A 140 5.29 0.39 -7.21
CA ALA A 140 4.46 0.95 -6.16
C ALA A 140 2.97 0.65 -6.43
N PHE A 141 2.27 0.28 -5.37
CA PHE A 141 0.82 0.08 -5.36
C PHE A 141 0.21 0.94 -4.26
N ALA A 142 -0.92 1.55 -4.52
CA ALA A 142 -1.70 2.27 -3.53
C ALA A 142 -3.17 2.21 -3.96
N ASP A 143 -4.00 1.59 -3.15
CA ASP A 143 -5.41 1.33 -3.45
C ASP A 143 -5.58 0.60 -4.79
N ASP A 144 -4.86 -0.50 -4.94
CA ASP A 144 -4.79 -1.30 -6.16
C ASP A 144 -5.17 -2.75 -5.86
N ASN A 145 -5.90 -3.37 -6.77
CA ASN A 145 -6.36 -4.76 -6.63
C ASN A 145 -5.29 -5.82 -6.94
N SER A 146 -4.06 -5.40 -7.23
CA SER A 146 -2.97 -6.31 -7.60
C SER A 146 -2.42 -7.10 -6.44
N ILE A 147 -2.58 -6.60 -5.20
CA ILE A 147 -2.11 -7.26 -3.98
C ILE A 147 -3.07 -6.99 -2.82
N VAL A 148 -3.14 -7.91 -1.87
CA VAL A 148 -3.90 -7.73 -0.62
C VAL A 148 -3.04 -6.93 0.35
N ASP A 149 -3.05 -5.61 0.21
CA ASP A 149 -2.20 -4.66 0.94
C ASP A 149 -2.40 -4.71 2.47
N ARG A 150 -3.64 -4.89 2.92
CA ARG A 150 -3.97 -4.99 4.35
C ARG A 150 -3.30 -6.18 5.04
N GLU A 151 -3.15 -7.31 4.34
CA GLU A 151 -2.47 -8.49 4.90
C GLU A 151 -0.97 -8.26 5.03
N VAL A 152 -0.37 -7.56 4.08
CA VAL A 152 1.07 -7.23 4.14
C VAL A 152 1.37 -6.24 5.25
N ALA A 153 0.40 -5.38 5.60
CA ALA A 153 0.54 -4.37 6.66
C ALA A 153 0.35 -4.93 8.09
N HIS A 154 -0.08 -6.18 8.22
CA HIS A 154 -0.33 -6.85 9.52
C HIS A 154 0.95 -7.43 10.10
#